data_13e216a9a3ff0e51edb12ee9942b4e0e
#
_entry.id   13e216a9a3ff0e51edb12ee9942b4e0e
#
_cell.length_a   1.000
_cell.length_b   1.000
_cell.length_c   1.000
_cell.angle_alpha   90.00
_cell.angle_beta   90.00
_cell.angle_gamma   90.00
#
_symmetry.space_group_name_H-M   'P 1'
#
loop_
_entity.id
_entity.type
_entity.pdbx_description
1 polymer ?
#
loop_
_entity_poly.entity_id
_entity_poly.type
_entity_poly.pdbx_seq_one_letter_code
_entity_poly.pdbx_strand_id
1 'polypeptide(L)'
;MSTKPQILAWITCDSVYVDPATGKHTLLGIFSNLRAKEFPVVHPRMIWFLSFSDLTAGKHNLKITIGIPMSDEPPRTIIEKEFESPGPHHSINLINDIQRLKFEVEGNYSILIEIDEQVILASTFPITKIS
;
A
#
# COMPACT_ATOMS: atom_id res chain seq x y z
N MET A 1 -21.75 4.78 18.04
CA MET A 1 -20.33 5.16 17.91
C MET A 1 -19.73 4.52 16.68
N SER A 2 -19.20 5.33 15.81
CA SER A 2 -18.46 4.80 14.67
C SER A 2 -17.05 4.44 15.14
N THR A 3 -16.61 3.22 14.84
CA THR A 3 -15.24 2.81 15.09
C THR A 3 -14.38 3.26 13.91
N LYS A 4 -13.25 3.87 14.23
CA LYS A 4 -12.29 4.25 13.20
C LYS A 4 -11.42 3.04 12.86
N PRO A 5 -11.29 2.68 11.57
CA PRO A 5 -10.38 1.61 11.19
C PRO A 5 -8.95 1.92 11.62
N GLN A 6 -8.23 0.89 12.02
CA GLN A 6 -6.82 1.02 12.41
C GLN A 6 -5.96 0.21 11.46
N ILE A 7 -4.86 0.82 11.02
CA ILE A 7 -3.88 0.10 10.23
C ILE A 7 -2.92 -0.62 11.18
N LEU A 8 -2.78 -1.93 10.99
CA LEU A 8 -1.88 -2.77 11.77
C LEU A 8 -0.53 -2.91 11.07
N ALA A 9 -0.54 -2.91 9.74
CA ALA A 9 0.70 -3.04 8.96
C ALA A 9 0.52 -2.49 7.56
N TRP A 10 1.59 -1.88 7.07
CA TRP A 10 1.79 -1.54 5.67
C TRP A 10 3.22 -1.91 5.33
N ILE A 11 3.37 -2.93 4.48
CA ILE A 11 4.68 -3.49 4.15
C ILE A 11 4.77 -3.67 2.65
N THR A 12 5.87 -3.22 2.07
CA THR A 12 6.17 -3.43 0.66
C THR A 12 7.17 -4.57 0.53
N CYS A 13 6.93 -5.48 -0.41
CA CYS A 13 7.77 -6.67 -0.57
C CYS A 13 7.71 -7.18 -2.02
N ASP A 14 8.58 -8.14 -2.32
CA ASP A 14 8.62 -8.74 -3.66
C ASP A 14 7.50 -9.74 -3.89
N SER A 15 7.18 -10.55 -2.89
CA SER A 15 6.14 -11.56 -3.02
C SER A 15 5.58 -11.97 -1.66
N VAL A 16 4.42 -12.65 -1.71
CA VAL A 16 3.74 -13.16 -0.53
C VAL A 16 3.41 -14.63 -0.76
N TYR A 17 3.73 -15.45 0.21
CA TYR A 17 3.32 -16.85 0.24
C TYR A 17 2.19 -16.99 1.27
N VAL A 18 1.09 -17.61 0.86
CA VAL A 18 -0.04 -17.90 1.75
C VAL A 18 -0.05 -19.41 1.99
N ASP A 19 0.10 -19.81 3.25
CA ASP A 19 0.06 -21.22 3.61
C ASP A 19 -1.37 -21.75 3.41
N PRO A 20 -1.58 -22.73 2.52
CA PRO A 20 -2.94 -23.22 2.26
C PRO A 20 -3.56 -23.94 3.45
N ALA A 21 -2.76 -24.45 4.38
CA ALA A 21 -3.27 -25.17 5.55
C ALA A 21 -3.72 -24.23 6.67
N THR A 22 -3.02 -23.12 6.86
CA THR A 22 -3.25 -22.22 7.99
C THR A 22 -3.78 -20.85 7.59
N GLY A 23 -3.64 -20.47 6.31
CA GLY A 23 -3.97 -19.13 5.84
C GLY A 23 -2.96 -18.07 6.26
N LYS A 24 -1.87 -18.45 6.89
CA LYS A 24 -0.84 -17.50 7.32
C LYS A 24 -0.05 -16.97 6.15
N HIS A 25 0.36 -15.70 6.24
CA HIS A 25 1.11 -15.02 5.20
C HIS A 25 2.59 -14.97 5.54
N THR A 26 3.44 -15.25 4.54
CA THR A 26 4.88 -15.05 4.63
C THR A 26 5.28 -14.02 3.59
N LEU A 27 5.90 -12.93 4.04
CA LEU A 27 6.33 -11.86 3.15
C LEU A 27 7.79 -12.08 2.78
N LEU A 28 8.06 -12.04 1.48
CA LEU A 28 9.39 -12.32 0.94
C LEU A 28 9.96 -11.06 0.28
N GLY A 29 11.20 -10.71 0.64
CA GLY A 29 11.87 -9.56 0.06
C GLY A 29 11.29 -8.23 0.49
N ILE A 30 11.19 -8.01 1.80
CA ILE A 30 10.65 -6.75 2.34
C ILE A 30 11.62 -5.62 2.07
N PHE A 31 11.09 -4.50 1.57
CA PHE A 31 11.88 -3.29 1.35
C PHE A 31 11.05 -2.05 1.70
N SER A 32 11.72 -0.97 2.06
CA SER A 32 11.06 0.28 2.42
C SER A 32 11.46 1.44 1.52
N ASN A 33 12.34 1.19 0.56
CA ASN A 33 12.76 2.16 -0.43
C ASN A 33 13.16 1.44 -1.71
N LEU A 34 13.31 2.20 -2.79
CA LEU A 34 13.84 1.68 -4.05
C LEU A 34 15.02 2.53 -4.48
N ARG A 35 15.91 1.91 -5.26
CA ARG A 35 17.06 2.58 -5.83
C ARG A 35 17.08 2.37 -7.34
N ALA A 36 17.43 3.41 -8.07
CA ALA A 36 17.53 3.33 -9.52
C ALA A 36 18.71 4.12 -10.02
N LYS A 37 19.29 3.66 -11.13
CA LYS A 37 20.43 4.35 -11.75
C LYS A 37 19.98 5.54 -12.59
N GLU A 38 18.80 5.43 -13.20
CA GLU A 38 18.28 6.44 -14.11
C GLU A 38 16.80 6.67 -13.86
N PHE A 39 16.31 7.87 -14.17
CA PHE A 39 14.91 8.23 -14.10
C PHE A 39 14.44 8.76 -15.45
N PRO A 40 13.19 8.53 -15.84
CA PRO A 40 12.18 7.80 -15.08
C PRO A 40 12.48 6.30 -15.00
N VAL A 41 12.04 5.66 -13.93
CA VAL A 41 12.21 4.23 -13.73
C VAL A 41 10.85 3.58 -13.55
N VAL A 42 10.67 2.40 -14.13
CA VAL A 42 9.46 1.60 -13.97
C VAL A 42 9.83 0.36 -13.16
N HIS A 43 9.22 0.22 -11.99
CA HIS A 43 9.42 -0.97 -11.18
C HIS A 43 8.48 -2.05 -11.69
N PRO A 44 8.99 -3.25 -12.08
CA PRO A 44 8.15 -4.24 -12.76
C PRO A 44 6.99 -4.73 -11.91
N ARG A 45 7.23 -5.04 -10.65
CA ARG A 45 6.20 -5.59 -9.78
C ARG A 45 6.61 -5.48 -8.32
N MET A 46 5.65 -5.14 -7.48
CA MET A 46 5.81 -5.19 -6.03
C MET A 46 4.48 -5.49 -5.38
N ILE A 47 4.54 -6.04 -4.18
CA ILE A 47 3.35 -6.33 -3.39
C ILE A 47 3.29 -5.33 -2.24
N TRP A 48 2.12 -4.72 -2.06
CA TRP A 48 1.82 -3.90 -0.89
C TRP A 48 0.88 -4.69 0.00
N PHE A 49 1.41 -5.15 1.11
CA PHE A 49 0.65 -5.89 2.12
C PHE A 49 0.09 -4.91 3.13
N LEU A 50 -1.23 -4.98 3.34
CA LEU A 50 -1.92 -4.13 4.29
C LEU A 50 -2.71 -4.98 5.26
N SER A 51 -2.70 -4.60 6.54
CA SER A 51 -3.50 -5.26 7.55
C SER A 51 -4.25 -4.19 8.34
N PHE A 52 -5.55 -4.42 8.52
CA PHE A 52 -6.45 -3.48 9.21
C PHE A 52 -7.25 -4.18 10.29
N SER A 53 -7.71 -3.41 11.27
CA SER A 53 -8.67 -3.87 12.26
C SER A 53 -9.76 -2.83 12.47
N ASP A 54 -10.78 -3.22 13.22
CA ASP A 54 -11.89 -2.34 13.65
C ASP A 54 -12.73 -1.81 12.48
N LEU A 55 -12.89 -2.65 11.45
CA LEU A 55 -13.79 -2.36 10.34
C LEU A 55 -15.16 -2.96 10.63
N THR A 56 -16.21 -2.16 10.43
CA THR A 56 -17.58 -2.65 10.55
C THR A 56 -17.85 -3.75 9.53
N ALA A 57 -18.79 -4.63 9.83
CA ALA A 57 -19.18 -5.68 8.89
C ALA A 57 -19.75 -5.07 7.61
N GLY A 58 -19.38 -5.64 6.47
CA GLY A 58 -19.89 -5.21 5.18
C GLY A 58 -18.79 -4.76 4.22
N LYS A 59 -19.20 -4.03 3.21
CA LYS A 59 -18.30 -3.59 2.13
C LYS A 59 -17.58 -2.30 2.50
N HIS A 60 -16.32 -2.23 2.12
CA HIS A 60 -15.47 -1.07 2.31
C HIS A 60 -14.67 -0.81 1.05
N ASN A 61 -14.19 0.41 0.88
CA ASN A 61 -13.40 0.79 -0.27
C ASN A 61 -11.98 1.18 0.16
N LEU A 62 -10.97 0.54 -0.44
CA LEU A 62 -9.57 0.88 -0.24
C LEU A 62 -9.08 1.75 -1.38
N LYS A 63 -8.41 2.85 -1.03
CA LYS A 63 -7.78 3.70 -2.03
C LYS A 63 -6.38 4.07 -1.56
N ILE A 64 -5.39 3.87 -2.44
CA ILE A 64 -4.00 4.27 -2.18
C ILE A 64 -3.59 5.25 -3.26
N THR A 65 -3.10 6.42 -2.84
CA THR A 65 -2.59 7.44 -3.75
C THR A 65 -1.12 7.70 -3.48
N ILE A 66 -0.41 8.09 -4.54
CA ILE A 66 1.01 8.42 -4.46
C ILE A 66 1.23 9.81 -5.08
N GLY A 67 1.94 10.66 -4.34
CA GLY A 67 2.24 12.01 -4.79
C GLY A 67 3.71 12.15 -5.17
N ILE A 68 3.97 12.82 -6.30
CA ILE A 68 5.32 13.05 -6.80
C ILE A 68 6.00 14.13 -5.96
N PRO A 69 7.26 13.94 -5.53
CA PRO A 69 7.96 14.96 -4.74
C PRO A 69 8.08 16.27 -5.48
N MET A 70 7.87 17.37 -4.77
CA MET A 70 8.06 18.73 -5.29
C MET A 70 7.22 19.05 -6.53
N SER A 71 6.08 18.39 -6.67
CA SER A 71 5.19 18.56 -7.83
C SER A 71 3.86 19.15 -7.40
N ASP A 72 3.29 20.02 -8.25
CA ASP A 72 1.95 20.58 -8.07
C ASP A 72 0.88 19.67 -8.65
N GLU A 73 1.28 18.57 -9.30
CA GLU A 73 0.33 17.63 -9.87
C GLU A 73 -0.44 16.90 -8.75
N PRO A 74 -1.73 16.61 -8.99
CA PRO A 74 -2.50 15.84 -8.01
C PRO A 74 -1.93 14.43 -7.86
N PRO A 75 -2.05 13.83 -6.67
CA PRO A 75 -1.58 12.46 -6.45
C PRO A 75 -2.26 11.48 -7.38
N ARG A 76 -1.51 10.46 -7.79
CA ARG A 76 -2.05 9.38 -8.63
C ARG A 76 -2.65 8.29 -7.75
N THR A 77 -3.79 7.76 -8.18
CA THR A 77 -4.37 6.58 -7.55
C THR A 77 -3.69 5.35 -8.11
N ILE A 78 -3.05 4.56 -7.23
CA ILE A 78 -2.37 3.33 -7.65
C ILE A 78 -3.18 2.07 -7.31
N ILE A 79 -4.03 2.14 -6.29
CA ILE A 79 -4.94 1.05 -5.92
C ILE A 79 -6.28 1.67 -5.54
N GLU A 80 -7.34 1.08 -6.07
CA GLU A 80 -8.70 1.39 -5.64
C GLU A 80 -9.52 0.12 -5.82
N LYS A 81 -10.02 -0.42 -4.71
CA LYS A 81 -10.79 -1.65 -4.76
C LYS A 81 -11.74 -1.78 -3.57
N GLU A 82 -12.79 -2.57 -3.79
CA GLU A 82 -13.75 -2.91 -2.76
C GLU A 82 -13.33 -4.20 -2.08
N PHE A 83 -13.58 -4.30 -0.78
CA PHE A 83 -13.36 -5.52 -0.01
C PHE A 83 -14.42 -5.64 1.08
N GLU A 84 -14.55 -6.83 1.65
CA GLU A 84 -15.52 -7.07 2.71
C GLU A 84 -14.85 -7.36 4.04
N SER A 85 -15.47 -6.86 5.10
CA SER A 85 -15.07 -7.15 6.48
C SER A 85 -16.14 -7.97 7.17
N PRO A 86 -15.75 -9.04 7.92
CA PRO A 86 -16.70 -9.79 8.72
C PRO A 86 -17.10 -9.08 10.02
N GLY A 87 -16.42 -8.00 10.39
CA GLY A 87 -16.75 -7.22 11.57
C GLY A 87 -15.53 -6.69 12.31
N PRO A 88 -15.74 -5.84 13.33
CA PRO A 88 -14.63 -5.11 13.96
C PRO A 88 -13.67 -5.97 14.77
N HIS A 89 -14.04 -7.19 15.11
CA HIS A 89 -13.16 -8.09 15.87
C HIS A 89 -12.24 -8.92 14.99
N HIS A 90 -12.23 -8.67 13.70
CA HIS A 90 -11.40 -9.41 12.76
C HIS A 90 -10.36 -8.48 12.12
N SER A 91 -9.17 -9.00 11.94
CA SER A 91 -8.16 -8.31 11.12
C SER A 91 -8.35 -8.70 9.66
N ILE A 92 -8.17 -7.72 8.79
CA ILE A 92 -8.30 -7.91 7.35
C ILE A 92 -6.92 -7.74 6.73
N ASN A 93 -6.47 -8.73 5.99
CA ASN A 93 -5.20 -8.68 5.28
C ASN A 93 -5.46 -8.54 3.78
N LEU A 94 -4.94 -7.49 3.19
CA LEU A 94 -5.08 -7.24 1.77
C LEU A 94 -3.73 -7.32 1.08
N ILE A 95 -3.66 -8.13 0.03
CA ILE A 95 -2.47 -8.26 -0.80
C ILE A 95 -2.72 -7.50 -2.09
N ASN A 96 -1.91 -6.48 -2.34
CA ASN A 96 -2.07 -5.62 -3.51
C ASN A 96 -0.87 -5.78 -4.43
N ASP A 97 -1.12 -6.33 -5.61
CA ASP A 97 -0.09 -6.54 -6.63
C ASP A 97 -0.02 -5.30 -7.51
N ILE A 98 1.06 -4.55 -7.40
CA ILE A 98 1.24 -3.32 -8.15
C ILE A 98 2.28 -3.57 -9.23
N GLN A 99 1.86 -3.47 -10.49
CA GLN A 99 2.72 -3.73 -11.63
C GLN A 99 3.05 -2.43 -12.37
N ARG A 100 4.29 -2.33 -12.82
CA ARG A 100 4.77 -1.24 -13.68
C ARG A 100 4.55 0.14 -13.08
N LEU A 101 4.83 0.28 -11.79
CA LEU A 101 4.74 1.60 -11.15
C LEU A 101 5.92 2.45 -11.59
N LYS A 102 5.60 3.61 -12.16
CA LYS A 102 6.59 4.52 -12.71
C LYS A 102 6.95 5.62 -11.72
N PHE A 103 8.23 5.85 -11.56
CA PHE A 103 8.77 6.93 -10.74
C PHE A 103 9.53 7.90 -11.64
N GLU A 104 9.03 9.14 -11.73
CA GLU A 104 9.57 10.14 -12.65
C GLU A 104 10.91 10.69 -12.19
N VAL A 105 11.06 10.92 -10.90
CA VAL A 105 12.22 11.57 -10.29
C VAL A 105 12.56 10.90 -8.99
N GLU A 106 13.78 11.11 -8.49
CA GLU A 106 14.12 10.67 -7.14
C GLU A 106 13.46 11.58 -6.10
N GLY A 107 13.29 11.08 -4.89
CA GLY A 107 12.75 11.83 -3.78
C GLY A 107 11.83 11.00 -2.91
N ASN A 108 11.20 11.67 -1.94
CA ASN A 108 10.22 11.04 -1.06
C ASN A 108 8.84 11.19 -1.64
N TYR A 109 8.28 10.09 -2.12
CA TYR A 109 6.90 10.08 -2.64
C TYR A 109 5.94 10.02 -1.46
N SER A 110 4.91 10.85 -1.48
CA SER A 110 3.89 10.82 -0.43
C SER A 110 2.91 9.69 -0.70
N ILE A 111 2.54 8.98 0.38
CA ILE A 111 1.61 7.86 0.31
C ILE A 111 0.43 8.17 1.21
N LEU A 112 -0.79 8.06 0.65
CA LEU A 112 -2.02 8.14 1.43
C LEU A 112 -2.79 6.85 1.26
N ILE A 113 -3.17 6.25 2.39
CA ILE A 113 -4.02 5.05 2.41
C ILE A 113 -5.34 5.44 3.04
N GLU A 114 -6.41 5.27 2.28
CA GLU A 114 -7.76 5.66 2.69
C GLU A 114 -8.68 4.45 2.69
N ILE A 115 -9.55 4.39 3.69
CA ILE A 115 -10.66 3.46 3.70
C ILE A 115 -11.94 4.28 3.81
N ASP A 116 -12.87 4.07 2.86
CA ASP A 116 -14.15 4.79 2.79
C ASP A 116 -13.94 6.31 2.84
N GLU A 117 -12.96 6.78 2.06
CA GLU A 117 -12.61 8.21 1.94
C GLU A 117 -11.99 8.82 3.21
N GLN A 118 -11.67 8.00 4.19
CA GLN A 118 -11.00 8.46 5.41
C GLN A 118 -9.53 8.06 5.37
N VAL A 119 -8.64 9.02 5.54
CA VAL A 119 -7.19 8.76 5.59
C VAL A 119 -6.86 8.02 6.88
N ILE A 120 -6.30 6.82 6.76
CA ILE A 120 -5.87 6.02 7.89
C ILE A 120 -4.36 5.96 8.05
N LEU A 121 -3.63 6.29 7.00
CA LEU A 121 -2.17 6.36 7.04
C LEU A 121 -1.67 7.37 6.02
N ALA A 122 -0.77 8.24 6.47
CA ALA A 122 -0.01 9.13 5.61
C ALA A 122 1.47 8.85 5.87
N SER A 123 2.21 8.52 4.82
CA SER A 123 3.61 8.14 4.96
C SER A 123 4.38 8.55 3.71
N THR A 124 5.63 8.10 3.61
CA THR A 124 6.47 8.38 2.44
C THR A 124 7.13 7.10 1.98
N PHE A 125 7.47 7.10 0.68
CA PHE A 125 8.20 6.00 0.06
C PHE A 125 9.41 6.61 -0.66
N PRO A 126 10.63 6.46 -0.11
CA PRO A 126 11.81 7.07 -0.70
C PRO A 126 12.29 6.31 -1.94
N ILE A 127 12.60 7.08 -2.98
CA ILE A 127 13.21 6.55 -4.21
C ILE A 127 14.53 7.29 -4.38
N THR A 128 15.64 6.57 -4.36
CA THR A 128 16.97 7.19 -4.42
C THR A 128 17.70 6.82 -5.68
N LYS A 129 18.53 7.75 -6.13
CA LYS A 129 19.39 7.51 -7.29
C LYS A 129 20.71 6.90 -6.83
N ILE A 130 21.14 5.85 -7.52
CA ILE A 130 22.44 5.23 -7.30
C ILE A 130 23.47 6.05 -8.05
N SER A 131 24.47 6.54 -7.33
CA SER A 131 25.57 7.30 -7.92
C SER A 131 26.64 6.39 -8.49
#